data_5026f0198b2634f02440e6449f01b314
#
_entry.id   5026f0198b2634f02440e6449f01b314
#
_cell.length_a   1.000
_cell.length_b   1.000
_cell.length_c   1.000
_cell.angle_alpha   90.00
_cell.angle_beta   90.00
_cell.angle_gamma   90.00
#
_symmetry.space_group_name_H-M   'P 1'
#
loop_
_entity.id
_entity.type
_entity.pdbx_description
1 polymer ?
#
loop_
_entity_poly.entity_id
_entity_poly.type
_entity_poly.pdbx_seq_one_letter_code
_entity_poly.pdbx_strand_id
1 'polypeptide(L)'
;MEKDGYIISRPKSGYIVNYKPIRLSAPATTQPSVKNESKEVMELIAEVYRSLEIGDKSITRFSLGMPEDVLLPIAKLNKELIRAIQTLPGNSTRYDETQGNIHLRKAVARFTYSWNGNLAEEDIVTTAGVTNAVALALSVIAKTGDTIAVESPVYFGMLQLANSLGLRVLELPTNPETGIDPDALKRVLPQINACLLISNFNNPLGSCMPDEHKKEVVNMLAEHNIPLIEDDLYGDIFFGNSRPKPCKAFDKEGIVVWGCI
;
A
#
# COMPACT_ATOMS: atom_id res chain seq x y z
N MET A 1 -31.27 12.12 -12.09
CA MET A 1 -31.26 11.10 -11.00
C MET A 1 -32.32 10.02 -11.18
N GLU A 2 -33.63 10.34 -11.31
CA GLU A 2 -34.66 9.32 -11.58
C GLU A 2 -34.56 8.76 -13.01
N LYS A 3 -34.35 9.64 -14.02
CA LYS A 3 -34.09 9.24 -15.41
C LYS A 3 -32.84 8.36 -15.55
N ASP A 4 -31.86 8.54 -14.67
CA ASP A 4 -30.59 7.82 -14.70
C ASP A 4 -30.64 6.57 -13.80
N GLY A 5 -31.81 6.28 -13.19
CA GLY A 5 -32.02 5.09 -12.38
C GLY A 5 -31.36 5.09 -10.99
N TYR A 6 -30.83 6.22 -10.52
CA TYR A 6 -30.22 6.32 -9.18
C TYR A 6 -31.23 6.38 -8.04
N ILE A 7 -32.44 6.85 -8.33
CA ILE A 7 -33.55 6.90 -7.38
C ILE A 7 -34.83 6.38 -8.02
N ILE A 8 -35.73 5.82 -7.20
CA ILE A 8 -37.05 5.38 -7.60
C ILE A 8 -38.07 6.16 -6.79
N SER A 9 -39.05 6.79 -7.43
CA SER A 9 -40.13 7.45 -6.74
C SER A 9 -41.12 6.42 -6.16
N ARG A 10 -41.56 6.63 -4.91
CA ARG A 10 -42.65 5.90 -4.31
C ARG A 10 -43.83 6.86 -4.12
N PRO A 11 -44.97 6.60 -4.76
CA PRO A 11 -46.16 7.43 -4.56
C PRO A 11 -46.49 7.59 -3.08
N LYS A 12 -46.65 8.82 -2.61
CA LYS A 12 -46.97 9.22 -1.24
C LYS A 12 -45.90 8.94 -0.16
N SER A 13 -44.70 8.41 -0.51
CA SER A 13 -43.65 8.12 0.48
C SER A 13 -42.24 8.60 0.10
N GLY A 14 -42.10 9.40 -0.97
CA GLY A 14 -40.85 10.04 -1.35
C GLY A 14 -40.00 9.21 -2.34
N TYR A 15 -38.70 9.27 -2.21
CA TYR A 15 -37.75 8.63 -3.10
C TYR A 15 -36.91 7.61 -2.36
N ILE A 16 -36.58 6.51 -3.02
CA ILE A 16 -35.65 5.49 -2.52
C ILE A 16 -34.43 5.49 -3.41
N VAL A 17 -33.26 5.45 -2.81
CA VAL A 17 -32.00 5.25 -3.53
C VAL A 17 -31.99 3.84 -4.12
N ASN A 18 -31.92 3.77 -5.44
CA ASN A 18 -31.82 2.51 -6.18
C ASN A 18 -30.35 2.11 -6.32
N TYR A 19 -29.74 1.77 -5.18
CA TYR A 19 -28.36 1.30 -5.18
C TYR A 19 -28.31 -0.14 -5.72
N LYS A 20 -27.76 -0.28 -6.91
CA LYS A 20 -27.34 -1.59 -7.42
C LYS A 20 -25.83 -1.68 -7.20
N PRO A 21 -25.34 -2.54 -6.29
CA PRO A 21 -23.91 -2.75 -6.17
C PRO A 21 -23.37 -3.20 -7.53
N ILE A 22 -22.47 -2.41 -8.09
CA ILE A 22 -21.71 -2.84 -9.26
C ILE A 22 -20.77 -3.94 -8.73
N ARG A 23 -21.13 -5.19 -8.98
CA ARG A 23 -20.16 -6.28 -8.81
C ARG A 23 -19.14 -6.08 -9.92
N LEU A 24 -17.96 -5.58 -9.55
CA LEU A 24 -16.84 -5.66 -10.44
C LEU A 24 -16.67 -7.14 -10.78
N SER A 25 -16.76 -7.49 -12.07
CA SER A 25 -16.38 -8.82 -12.51
C SER A 25 -14.95 -9.07 -12.06
N ALA A 26 -14.67 -10.25 -11.55
CA ALA A 26 -13.30 -10.65 -11.27
C ALA A 26 -12.42 -10.30 -12.49
N PRO A 27 -11.26 -9.69 -12.30
CA PRO A 27 -10.37 -9.40 -13.43
C PRO A 27 -10.16 -10.70 -14.20
N ALA A 28 -10.16 -10.60 -15.52
CA ALA A 28 -9.85 -11.75 -16.38
C ALA A 28 -8.54 -12.34 -15.88
N THR A 29 -8.51 -13.65 -15.66
CA THR A 29 -7.30 -14.38 -15.26
C THR A 29 -6.24 -14.21 -16.34
N THR A 30 -5.46 -13.13 -16.23
CA THR A 30 -4.29 -12.93 -17.08
C THR A 30 -3.19 -13.85 -16.59
N GLN A 31 -2.50 -14.49 -17.51
CA GLN A 31 -1.29 -15.23 -17.13
C GLN A 31 -0.22 -14.23 -16.68
N PRO A 32 0.59 -14.56 -15.66
CA PRO A 32 1.70 -13.71 -15.25
C PRO A 32 2.58 -13.36 -16.46
N SER A 33 2.84 -12.08 -16.67
CA SER A 33 3.67 -11.64 -17.78
C SER A 33 4.70 -10.62 -17.28
N VAL A 34 5.93 -10.73 -17.76
CA VAL A 34 6.96 -9.72 -17.56
C VAL A 34 6.71 -8.60 -18.56
N LYS A 35 6.47 -7.40 -18.04
CA LYS A 35 6.33 -6.20 -18.86
C LYS A 35 7.45 -5.22 -18.56
N ASN A 36 8.00 -4.63 -19.65
CA ASN A 36 8.75 -3.38 -19.54
C ASN A 36 7.74 -2.26 -19.72
N GLU A 37 7.76 -1.27 -18.85
CA GLU A 37 6.88 -0.12 -19.00
C GLU A 37 7.11 0.57 -20.33
N SER A 38 6.04 0.77 -21.08
CA SER A 38 6.10 1.54 -22.31
C SER A 38 6.23 3.04 -22.00
N LYS A 39 6.87 3.79 -22.89
CA LYS A 39 6.93 5.26 -22.80
C LYS A 39 5.53 5.88 -22.69
N GLU A 40 4.53 5.27 -23.32
CA GLU A 40 3.13 5.68 -23.30
C GLU A 40 2.51 5.63 -21.88
N VAL A 41 2.84 4.62 -21.07
CA VAL A 41 2.38 4.52 -19.68
C VAL A 41 2.96 5.65 -18.84
N MET A 42 4.24 5.97 -19.02
CA MET A 42 4.90 7.08 -18.30
C MET A 42 4.30 8.44 -18.69
N GLU A 43 3.96 8.65 -19.97
CA GLU A 43 3.30 9.86 -20.43
C GLU A 43 1.89 9.99 -19.83
N LEU A 44 1.11 8.90 -19.77
CA LEU A 44 -0.21 8.87 -19.14
C LEU A 44 -0.13 9.20 -17.65
N ILE A 45 0.82 8.63 -16.93
CA ILE A 45 1.05 8.93 -15.52
C ILE A 45 1.39 10.42 -15.31
N ALA A 46 2.27 10.98 -16.16
CA ALA A 46 2.62 12.39 -16.10
C ALA A 46 1.42 13.31 -16.42
N GLU A 47 0.49 12.87 -17.26
CA GLU A 47 -0.75 13.59 -17.54
C GLU A 47 -1.70 13.54 -16.34
N VAL A 48 -1.84 12.40 -15.68
CA VAL A 48 -2.60 12.29 -14.43
C VAL A 48 -2.06 13.27 -13.39
N TYR A 49 -0.75 13.29 -13.12
CA TYR A 49 -0.17 14.24 -12.18
C TYR A 49 -0.41 15.69 -12.57
N ARG A 50 -0.23 16.06 -13.82
CA ARG A 50 -0.52 17.42 -14.32
C ARG A 50 -1.98 17.81 -14.11
N SER A 51 -2.92 16.88 -14.33
CA SER A 51 -4.35 17.14 -14.08
C SER A 51 -4.68 17.40 -12.61
N LEU A 52 -3.83 16.93 -11.68
CA LEU A 52 -3.99 17.11 -10.25
C LEU A 52 -3.55 18.52 -9.79
N GLU A 53 -2.66 19.17 -10.52
CA GLU A 53 -2.19 20.53 -10.23
C GLU A 53 -3.19 21.61 -10.65
N ILE A 54 -4.13 21.28 -11.54
CA ILE A 54 -5.18 22.21 -11.97
C ILE A 54 -6.18 22.40 -10.83
N GLY A 55 -6.12 23.57 -10.18
CA GLY A 55 -6.86 23.90 -8.96
C GLY A 55 -8.37 24.07 -9.12
N ASP A 56 -9.04 23.33 -10.00
CA ASP A 56 -10.48 23.36 -10.15
C ASP A 56 -11.17 22.68 -8.95
N LYS A 57 -11.73 23.48 -8.07
CA LYS A 57 -12.47 23.04 -6.88
C LYS A 57 -13.82 22.40 -7.20
N SER A 58 -14.30 22.48 -8.45
CA SER A 58 -15.56 21.87 -8.87
C SER A 58 -15.43 20.35 -9.11
N ILE A 59 -14.20 19.84 -9.23
CA ILE A 59 -13.92 18.43 -9.50
C ILE A 59 -13.65 17.69 -8.20
N THR A 60 -14.46 16.69 -7.89
CA THR A 60 -14.20 15.76 -6.78
C THR A 60 -13.12 14.76 -7.21
N ARG A 61 -11.98 14.79 -6.53
CA ARG A 61 -10.79 14.02 -6.90
C ARG A 61 -10.68 12.72 -6.11
N PHE A 62 -11.16 11.64 -6.68
CA PHE A 62 -11.01 10.30 -6.09
C PHE A 62 -9.65 9.64 -6.37
N SER A 63 -8.89 10.16 -7.35
CA SER A 63 -7.64 9.56 -7.81
C SER A 63 -6.43 9.78 -6.88
N LEU A 64 -6.55 10.69 -5.90
CA LEU A 64 -5.43 11.04 -5.01
C LEU A 64 -5.37 10.21 -3.72
N GLY A 65 -6.44 9.52 -3.35
CA GLY A 65 -6.53 8.84 -2.06
C GLY A 65 -6.39 9.78 -0.85
N MET A 66 -6.60 11.09 -1.04
CA MET A 66 -6.48 12.09 0.02
C MET A 66 -7.82 12.31 0.70
N PRO A 67 -7.90 12.17 2.04
CA PRO A 67 -9.08 12.56 2.79
C PRO A 67 -9.25 14.08 2.78
N GLU A 68 -10.50 14.55 2.92
CA GLU A 68 -10.75 15.99 3.11
C GLU A 68 -10.16 16.49 4.42
N ASP A 69 -9.67 17.74 4.41
CA ASP A 69 -9.04 18.39 5.57
C ASP A 69 -9.92 18.37 6.83
N VAL A 70 -11.24 18.46 6.67
CA VAL A 70 -12.21 18.39 7.77
C VAL A 70 -12.20 17.06 8.52
N LEU A 71 -11.79 15.98 7.87
CA LEU A 71 -11.66 14.64 8.46
C LEU A 71 -10.33 14.46 9.20
N LEU A 72 -9.37 15.36 9.00
CA LEU A 72 -8.06 15.27 9.61
C LEU A 72 -8.05 15.92 10.99
N PRO A 73 -7.34 15.36 11.97
CA PRO A 73 -7.25 15.92 13.33
C PRO A 73 -6.26 17.08 13.41
N ILE A 74 -6.42 18.11 12.55
CA ILE A 74 -5.45 19.22 12.36
C ILE A 74 -5.13 19.93 13.67
N ALA A 75 -6.14 20.23 14.51
CA ALA A 75 -5.91 20.90 15.78
C ALA A 75 -5.04 20.07 16.74
N LYS A 76 -5.23 18.75 16.76
CA LYS A 76 -4.42 17.83 17.56
C LYS A 76 -3.00 17.74 17.00
N LEU A 77 -2.83 17.63 15.69
CA LEU A 77 -1.53 17.62 15.03
C LEU A 77 -0.74 18.88 15.32
N ASN A 78 -1.34 20.05 15.17
CA ASN A 78 -0.69 21.35 15.46
C ASN A 78 -0.23 21.43 16.92
N LYS A 79 -1.07 21.00 17.87
CA LYS A 79 -0.71 20.98 19.30
C LYS A 79 0.51 20.08 19.56
N GLU A 80 0.54 18.88 18.97
CA GLU A 80 1.67 17.97 19.17
C GLU A 80 2.93 18.42 18.43
N LEU A 81 2.82 19.09 17.28
CA LEU A 81 3.95 19.72 16.60
C LEU A 81 4.60 20.79 17.47
N ILE A 82 3.81 21.72 18.05
CA ILE A 82 4.33 22.75 18.95
C ILE A 82 5.04 22.11 20.16
N ARG A 83 4.43 21.09 20.75
CA ARG A 83 5.01 20.35 21.87
C ARG A 83 6.32 19.67 21.49
N ALA A 84 6.35 19.01 20.32
CA ALA A 84 7.56 18.35 19.83
C ALA A 84 8.71 19.35 19.64
N ILE A 85 8.48 20.48 19.01
CA ILE A 85 9.48 21.53 18.81
C ILE A 85 10.06 22.00 20.15
N GLN A 86 9.23 22.17 21.18
CA GLN A 86 9.67 22.62 22.51
C GLN A 86 10.47 21.57 23.27
N THR A 87 10.29 20.29 22.97
CA THR A 87 10.92 19.18 23.69
C THR A 87 12.15 18.59 22.97
N LEU A 88 12.28 18.84 21.67
CA LEU A 88 13.40 18.32 20.88
C LEU A 88 14.70 19.11 21.17
N PRO A 89 15.84 18.42 21.34
CA PRO A 89 17.13 19.06 21.52
C PRO A 89 17.49 19.96 20.34
N GLY A 90 17.97 21.19 20.66
CA GLY A 90 18.40 22.13 19.63
C GLY A 90 17.30 22.59 18.69
N ASN A 91 16.02 22.59 19.13
CA ASN A 91 14.86 23.02 18.34
C ASN A 91 14.78 22.37 16.95
N SER A 92 15.05 21.07 16.87
CA SER A 92 15.04 20.26 15.63
C SER A 92 16.11 20.64 14.59
N THR A 93 17.17 21.35 14.98
CA THR A 93 18.25 21.76 14.06
C THR A 93 19.43 20.80 14.05
N ARG A 94 19.40 19.74 14.85
CA ARG A 94 20.44 18.70 14.88
C ARG A 94 20.09 17.53 13.98
N TYR A 95 21.15 16.87 13.49
CA TYR A 95 20.96 15.55 12.86
C TYR A 95 20.43 14.54 13.89
N ASP A 96 19.48 13.73 13.46
CA ASP A 96 18.99 12.60 14.25
C ASP A 96 19.88 11.35 13.99
N GLU A 97 19.58 10.26 14.69
CA GLU A 97 20.22 8.97 14.45
C GLU A 97 19.95 8.49 13.01
N THR A 98 20.86 7.70 12.45
CA THR A 98 20.75 7.18 11.08
C THR A 98 19.45 6.40 10.84
N GLN A 99 18.96 5.68 11.87
CA GLN A 99 17.68 4.97 11.82
C GLN A 99 16.47 5.89 12.07
N GLY A 100 16.71 7.14 12.46
CA GLY A 100 15.69 8.11 12.82
C GLY A 100 15.38 8.15 14.33
N ASN A 101 14.49 9.03 14.71
CA ASN A 101 14.22 9.36 16.11
C ASN A 101 13.80 8.16 16.95
N ILE A 102 14.51 7.92 18.05
CA ILE A 102 14.30 6.77 18.95
C ILE A 102 12.88 6.75 19.55
N HIS A 103 12.29 7.92 19.85
CA HIS A 103 10.94 7.97 20.40
C HIS A 103 9.89 7.56 19.37
N LEU A 104 10.09 7.92 18.10
CA LEU A 104 9.23 7.50 17.00
C LEU A 104 9.37 5.98 16.78
N ARG A 105 10.61 5.46 16.72
CA ARG A 105 10.88 4.03 16.56
C ARG A 105 10.23 3.21 17.68
N LYS A 106 10.34 3.65 18.94
CA LYS A 106 9.64 3.03 20.10
C LYS A 106 8.12 3.09 19.98
N ALA A 107 7.57 4.18 19.44
CA ALA A 107 6.13 4.29 19.24
C ALA A 107 5.65 3.32 18.15
N VAL A 108 6.38 3.20 17.04
CA VAL A 108 6.09 2.24 15.96
C VAL A 108 6.25 0.80 16.47
N ALA A 109 7.30 0.47 17.23
CA ALA A 109 7.47 -0.86 17.83
C ALA A 109 6.26 -1.26 18.69
N ARG A 110 5.80 -0.36 19.57
CA ARG A 110 4.60 -0.59 20.38
C ARG A 110 3.32 -0.72 19.54
N PHE A 111 3.23 0.02 18.44
CA PHE A 111 2.08 -0.06 17.53
C PHE A 111 1.94 -1.46 16.93
N THR A 112 3.04 -2.19 16.70
CA THR A 112 3.00 -3.54 16.15
C THR A 112 2.24 -4.54 17.04
N TYR A 113 2.10 -4.27 18.33
CA TYR A 113 1.29 -5.11 19.25
C TYR A 113 -0.19 -5.15 18.86
N SER A 114 -0.69 -4.15 18.13
CA SER A 114 -2.09 -4.11 17.66
C SER A 114 -2.46 -5.27 16.74
N TRP A 115 -1.47 -5.88 16.08
CA TRP A 115 -1.64 -7.03 15.18
C TRP A 115 -0.78 -8.26 15.60
N ASN A 116 -0.36 -8.30 16.87
CA ASN A 116 0.50 -9.35 17.45
C ASN A 116 1.94 -9.35 16.90
N GLY A 117 2.44 -8.23 16.42
CA GLY A 117 3.84 -8.03 16.10
C GLY A 117 4.69 -7.92 17.37
N ASN A 118 5.97 -8.18 17.24
CA ASN A 118 6.94 -8.07 18.32
C ASN A 118 8.26 -7.47 17.79
N LEU A 119 8.16 -6.30 17.16
CA LEU A 119 9.33 -5.57 16.68
C LEU A 119 9.91 -4.75 17.83
N ALA A 120 11.24 -4.72 17.90
CA ALA A 120 11.98 -3.82 18.76
C ALA A 120 12.29 -2.50 18.03
N GLU A 121 12.68 -1.47 18.75
CA GLU A 121 13.05 -0.20 18.14
C GLU A 121 14.27 -0.28 17.22
N GLU A 122 15.12 -1.27 17.42
CA GLU A 122 16.29 -1.57 16.58
C GLU A 122 15.91 -2.12 15.21
N ASP A 123 14.73 -2.74 15.09
CA ASP A 123 14.21 -3.31 13.83
C ASP A 123 13.58 -2.25 12.93
N ILE A 124 13.53 -0.99 13.38
CA ILE A 124 12.78 0.08 12.72
C ILE A 124 13.71 1.15 12.18
N VAL A 125 13.49 1.52 10.92
CA VAL A 125 14.12 2.66 10.25
C VAL A 125 13.03 3.62 9.78
N THR A 126 13.15 4.90 10.11
CA THR A 126 12.22 5.93 9.64
C THR A 126 12.64 6.48 8.28
N THR A 127 11.66 6.74 7.42
CA THR A 127 11.88 7.21 6.05
C THR A 127 10.97 8.39 5.71
N ALA A 128 11.21 9.04 4.58
CA ALA A 128 10.37 10.12 4.08
C ALA A 128 9.16 9.57 3.30
N GLY A 129 8.32 8.78 3.99
CA GLY A 129 7.12 8.17 3.43
C GLY A 129 7.38 6.78 2.82
N VAL A 130 6.28 6.05 2.54
CA VAL A 130 6.31 4.66 2.10
C VAL A 130 7.05 4.45 0.76
N THR A 131 6.90 5.35 -0.20
CA THR A 131 7.62 5.25 -1.48
C THR A 131 9.13 5.28 -1.28
N ASN A 132 9.62 6.12 -0.35
CA ASN A 132 11.05 6.16 -0.01
C ASN A 132 11.48 4.88 0.73
N ALA A 133 10.63 4.35 1.62
CA ALA A 133 10.89 3.07 2.29
C ALA A 133 11.04 1.92 1.28
N VAL A 134 10.10 1.80 0.33
CA VAL A 134 10.15 0.78 -0.73
C VAL A 134 11.37 0.96 -1.63
N ALA A 135 11.74 2.21 -1.98
CA ALA A 135 12.94 2.49 -2.78
C ALA A 135 14.21 2.00 -2.07
N LEU A 136 14.35 2.31 -0.79
CA LEU A 136 15.50 1.87 0.01
C LEU A 136 15.54 0.35 0.15
N ALA A 137 14.40 -0.28 0.47
CA ALA A 137 14.30 -1.73 0.57
C ALA A 137 14.69 -2.40 -0.75
N LEU A 138 14.11 -1.99 -1.88
CA LEU A 138 14.45 -2.54 -3.20
C LEU A 138 15.92 -2.35 -3.54
N SER A 139 16.52 -1.20 -3.20
CA SER A 139 17.94 -0.94 -3.46
C SER A 139 18.88 -1.88 -2.70
N VAL A 140 18.42 -2.45 -1.58
CA VAL A 140 19.19 -3.41 -0.77
C VAL A 140 18.99 -4.84 -1.23
N ILE A 141 17.75 -5.22 -1.57
CA ILE A 141 17.39 -6.62 -1.82
C ILE A 141 17.42 -7.02 -3.29
N ALA A 142 17.41 -6.06 -4.21
CA ALA A 142 17.36 -6.33 -5.65
C ALA A 142 18.49 -5.60 -6.40
N LYS A 143 18.86 -6.14 -7.57
CA LYS A 143 19.86 -5.57 -8.47
C LYS A 143 19.21 -5.23 -9.79
N THR A 144 19.78 -4.26 -10.52
CA THR A 144 19.38 -3.95 -11.90
C THR A 144 19.28 -5.23 -12.74
N GLY A 145 18.14 -5.42 -13.39
CA GLY A 145 17.84 -6.61 -14.17
C GLY A 145 17.11 -7.73 -13.40
N ASP A 146 17.01 -7.64 -12.07
CA ASP A 146 16.19 -8.57 -11.28
C ASP A 146 14.70 -8.38 -11.58
N THR A 147 13.92 -9.42 -11.29
CA THR A 147 12.47 -9.43 -11.48
C THR A 147 11.76 -9.36 -10.15
N ILE A 148 10.87 -8.39 -9.98
CA ILE A 148 9.98 -8.32 -8.82
C ILE A 148 8.56 -8.72 -9.20
N ALA A 149 7.91 -9.53 -8.36
CA ALA A 149 6.49 -9.82 -8.51
C ALA A 149 5.67 -8.74 -7.81
N VAL A 150 4.63 -8.25 -8.47
CA VAL A 150 3.70 -7.25 -7.94
C VAL A 150 2.25 -7.66 -8.23
N GLU A 151 1.32 -7.09 -7.50
CA GLU A 151 -0.12 -7.21 -7.78
C GLU A 151 -0.49 -6.54 -9.11
N SER A 152 -1.54 -7.01 -9.76
CA SER A 152 -2.08 -6.39 -10.97
C SER A 152 -3.60 -6.24 -10.87
N PRO A 153 -4.13 -5.00 -10.84
CA PRO A 153 -3.40 -3.72 -10.87
C PRO A 153 -2.66 -3.39 -9.57
N VAL A 154 -1.61 -2.58 -9.67
CA VAL A 154 -0.84 -2.04 -8.54
C VAL A 154 -0.77 -0.51 -8.64
N TYR A 155 -0.51 0.16 -7.53
CA TYR A 155 -0.24 1.59 -7.53
C TYR A 155 0.89 1.93 -8.50
N PHE A 156 0.61 2.80 -9.46
CA PHE A 156 1.53 3.12 -10.57
C PHE A 156 2.90 3.66 -10.11
N GLY A 157 2.96 4.31 -8.94
CA GLY A 157 4.23 4.77 -8.36
C GLY A 157 5.22 3.64 -8.10
N MET A 158 4.74 2.43 -7.83
CA MET A 158 5.61 1.25 -7.66
C MET A 158 6.21 0.80 -9.00
N LEU A 159 5.47 0.93 -10.08
CA LEU A 159 5.98 0.63 -11.43
C LEU A 159 7.05 1.64 -11.84
N GLN A 160 6.81 2.94 -11.61
CA GLN A 160 7.82 3.98 -11.85
C GLN A 160 9.09 3.73 -11.06
N LEU A 161 8.95 3.36 -9.79
CA LEU A 161 10.08 3.06 -8.92
C LEU A 161 10.88 1.86 -9.43
N ALA A 162 10.20 0.75 -9.77
CA ALA A 162 10.84 -0.43 -10.34
C ALA A 162 11.62 -0.09 -11.60
N ASN A 163 11.01 0.68 -12.52
CA ASN A 163 11.66 1.12 -13.73
C ASN A 163 12.89 1.99 -13.44
N SER A 164 12.81 2.93 -12.48
CA SER A 164 13.94 3.80 -12.11
C SER A 164 15.13 3.03 -11.54
N LEU A 165 14.89 1.89 -10.90
CA LEU A 165 15.90 0.98 -10.38
C LEU A 165 16.37 -0.07 -11.42
N GLY A 166 15.83 -0.02 -12.64
CA GLY A 166 16.14 -0.98 -13.70
C GLY A 166 15.65 -2.40 -13.41
N LEU A 167 14.58 -2.55 -12.62
CA LEU A 167 13.97 -3.82 -12.29
C LEU A 167 12.93 -4.21 -13.35
N ARG A 168 12.76 -5.51 -13.56
CA ARG A 168 11.67 -6.07 -14.35
C ARG A 168 10.48 -6.34 -13.44
N VAL A 169 9.28 -6.09 -13.95
CA VAL A 169 8.03 -6.33 -13.21
C VAL A 169 7.33 -7.55 -13.77
N LEU A 170 6.95 -8.47 -12.88
CA LEU A 170 6.08 -9.60 -13.16
C LEU A 170 4.76 -9.37 -12.43
N GLU A 171 3.70 -9.19 -13.20
CA GLU A 171 2.37 -8.93 -12.67
C GLU A 171 1.67 -10.23 -12.25
N LEU A 172 1.14 -10.27 -11.02
CA LEU A 172 0.34 -11.37 -10.50
C LEU A 172 -1.14 -11.04 -10.63
N PRO A 173 -1.97 -11.95 -11.14
CA PRO A 173 -3.42 -11.79 -11.12
C PRO A 173 -3.92 -11.55 -9.71
N THR A 174 -4.71 -10.48 -9.53
CA THR A 174 -5.17 -10.05 -8.21
C THR A 174 -6.69 -10.03 -8.17
N ASN A 175 -7.27 -10.76 -7.24
CA ASN A 175 -8.70 -10.77 -7.00
C ASN A 175 -9.10 -9.52 -6.19
N PRO A 176 -10.15 -8.78 -6.57
CA PRO A 176 -10.55 -7.55 -5.88
C PRO A 176 -11.08 -7.75 -4.44
N GLU A 177 -11.33 -8.98 -4.02
CA GLU A 177 -11.74 -9.29 -2.65
C GLU A 177 -10.60 -9.89 -1.83
N THR A 178 -9.85 -10.84 -2.41
CA THR A 178 -8.90 -11.69 -1.67
C THR A 178 -7.43 -11.43 -1.98
N GLY A 179 -7.10 -10.43 -2.80
CA GLY A 179 -5.72 -10.15 -3.18
C GLY A 179 -5.15 -11.15 -4.21
N ILE A 180 -3.84 -11.36 -4.19
CA ILE A 180 -3.19 -12.29 -5.13
C ILE A 180 -3.65 -13.74 -4.89
N ASP A 181 -3.63 -14.53 -5.96
CA ASP A 181 -3.78 -15.97 -5.91
C ASP A 181 -2.44 -16.62 -5.51
N PRO A 182 -2.34 -17.32 -4.34
CA PRO A 182 -1.11 -18.00 -3.93
C PRO A 182 -0.59 -19.02 -4.97
N ASP A 183 -1.48 -19.69 -5.68
CA ASP A 183 -1.09 -20.62 -6.74
C ASP A 183 -0.46 -19.91 -7.95
N ALA A 184 -0.90 -18.67 -8.24
CA ALA A 184 -0.28 -17.85 -9.27
C ALA A 184 1.14 -17.45 -8.86
N LEU A 185 1.36 -17.06 -7.62
CA LEU A 185 2.69 -16.76 -7.07
C LEU A 185 3.59 -18.01 -7.14
N LYS A 186 3.09 -19.17 -6.71
CA LYS A 186 3.82 -20.44 -6.72
C LYS A 186 4.41 -20.78 -8.09
N ARG A 187 3.65 -20.52 -9.16
CA ARG A 187 4.10 -20.79 -10.54
C ARG A 187 5.26 -19.92 -11.00
N VAL A 188 5.46 -18.79 -10.40
CA VAL A 188 6.46 -17.79 -10.83
C VAL A 188 7.66 -17.65 -9.90
N LEU A 189 7.68 -18.36 -8.77
CA LEU A 189 8.78 -18.32 -7.80
C LEU A 189 10.17 -18.45 -8.43
N PRO A 190 10.41 -19.36 -9.41
CA PRO A 190 11.73 -19.50 -10.04
C PRO A 190 12.13 -18.30 -10.92
N GLN A 191 11.22 -17.37 -11.19
CA GLN A 191 11.42 -16.25 -12.11
C GLN A 191 11.58 -14.92 -11.39
N ILE A 192 11.39 -14.88 -10.07
CA ILE A 192 11.38 -13.64 -9.28
C ILE A 192 12.49 -13.61 -8.24
N ASN A 193 12.98 -12.42 -7.94
CA ASN A 193 14.02 -12.17 -6.96
C ASN A 193 13.46 -11.51 -5.68
N ALA A 194 12.32 -10.85 -5.80
CA ALA A 194 11.60 -10.25 -4.67
C ALA A 194 10.11 -10.16 -4.98
N CYS A 195 9.30 -9.94 -3.95
CA CYS A 195 7.88 -9.69 -4.06
C CYS A 195 7.52 -8.35 -3.38
N LEU A 196 6.60 -7.58 -3.97
CA LEU A 196 6.07 -6.35 -3.41
C LEU A 196 4.54 -6.42 -3.40
N LEU A 197 3.92 -6.40 -2.23
CA LEU A 197 2.47 -6.55 -2.07
C LEU A 197 1.88 -5.44 -1.19
N ILE A 198 0.63 -5.09 -1.48
CA ILE A 198 -0.25 -4.27 -0.64
C ILE A 198 -1.34 -5.20 -0.10
N SER A 199 -1.01 -5.97 0.92
CA SER A 199 -1.85 -7.08 1.39
C SER A 199 -3.16 -6.66 2.05
N ASN A 200 -3.22 -5.42 2.56
CA ASN A 200 -4.39 -4.82 3.21
C ASN A 200 -4.85 -3.60 2.43
N PHE A 201 -6.09 -3.65 1.93
CA PHE A 201 -6.73 -2.53 1.21
C PHE A 201 -5.91 -2.04 0.02
N ASN A 202 -5.54 -2.99 -0.83
CA ASN A 202 -4.73 -2.75 -2.03
C ASN A 202 -5.15 -1.50 -2.80
N ASN A 203 -4.18 -0.71 -3.21
CA ASN A 203 -4.41 0.41 -4.13
C ASN A 203 -4.10 -0.04 -5.57
N PRO A 204 -5.09 -0.13 -6.49
CA PRO A 204 -6.40 0.55 -6.43
C PRO A 204 -7.61 -0.33 -6.08
N LEU A 205 -7.47 -1.64 -5.88
CA LEU A 205 -8.60 -2.57 -5.80
C LEU A 205 -9.37 -2.51 -4.48
N GLY A 206 -8.73 -2.09 -3.38
CA GLY A 206 -9.30 -2.19 -2.04
C GLY A 206 -9.35 -3.63 -1.50
N SER A 207 -8.74 -4.59 -2.17
CA SER A 207 -8.71 -5.99 -1.73
C SER A 207 -8.00 -6.13 -0.39
N CYS A 208 -8.46 -7.07 0.43
CA CYS A 208 -7.81 -7.42 1.69
C CYS A 208 -7.55 -8.92 1.71
N MET A 209 -6.29 -9.30 1.70
CA MET A 209 -5.88 -10.70 1.66
C MET A 209 -6.27 -11.41 2.97
N PRO A 210 -6.93 -12.58 2.93
CA PRO A 210 -7.21 -13.37 4.12
C PRO A 210 -5.94 -13.82 4.84
N ASP A 211 -6.02 -14.00 6.17
CA ASP A 211 -4.88 -14.41 7.00
C ASP A 211 -4.25 -15.72 6.52
N GLU A 212 -5.06 -16.67 6.04
CA GLU A 212 -4.60 -17.96 5.49
C GLU A 212 -3.74 -17.76 4.25
N HIS A 213 -4.16 -16.89 3.32
CA HIS A 213 -3.39 -16.58 2.11
C HIS A 213 -2.08 -15.84 2.45
N LYS A 214 -2.12 -14.88 3.38
CA LYS A 214 -0.91 -14.19 3.85
C LYS A 214 0.11 -15.16 4.42
N LYS A 215 -0.35 -16.07 5.28
CA LYS A 215 0.50 -17.11 5.88
C LYS A 215 1.09 -18.05 4.82
N GLU A 216 0.28 -18.46 3.85
CA GLU A 216 0.73 -19.30 2.75
C GLU A 216 1.79 -18.59 1.90
N VAL A 217 1.52 -17.36 1.50
CA VAL A 217 2.45 -16.52 0.72
C VAL A 217 3.77 -16.32 1.47
N VAL A 218 3.73 -15.95 2.75
CA VAL A 218 4.95 -15.73 3.55
C VAL A 218 5.76 -17.03 3.67
N ASN A 219 5.13 -18.15 3.99
CA ASN A 219 5.83 -19.43 4.10
C ASN A 219 6.47 -19.84 2.76
N MET A 220 5.73 -19.71 1.67
CA MET A 220 6.20 -20.05 0.32
C MET A 220 7.42 -19.21 -0.09
N LEU A 221 7.39 -17.88 0.18
CA LEU A 221 8.50 -16.99 -0.10
C LEU A 221 9.71 -17.30 0.79
N ALA A 222 9.48 -17.63 2.08
CA ALA A 222 10.53 -18.02 3.01
C ALA A 222 11.25 -19.30 2.58
N GLU A 223 10.51 -20.35 2.17
CA GLU A 223 11.07 -21.61 1.67
C GLU A 223 11.98 -21.42 0.45
N HIS A 224 11.75 -20.35 -0.33
CA HIS A 224 12.55 -20.04 -1.52
C HIS A 224 13.56 -18.89 -1.29
N ASN A 225 13.68 -18.38 -0.05
CA ASN A 225 14.53 -17.23 0.30
C ASN A 225 14.25 -15.99 -0.57
N ILE A 226 12.99 -15.75 -0.92
CA ILE A 226 12.55 -14.59 -1.68
C ILE A 226 12.02 -13.54 -0.72
N PRO A 227 12.63 -12.34 -0.63
CA PRO A 227 12.18 -11.28 0.26
C PRO A 227 10.83 -10.71 -0.20
N LEU A 228 9.98 -10.38 0.78
CA LEU A 228 8.72 -9.69 0.59
C LEU A 228 8.83 -8.26 1.13
N ILE A 229 8.53 -7.28 0.29
CA ILE A 229 8.22 -5.93 0.73
C ILE A 229 6.70 -5.82 0.85
N GLU A 230 6.22 -5.47 2.03
CA GLU A 230 4.81 -5.27 2.29
C GLU A 230 4.53 -3.79 2.53
N ASP A 231 3.73 -3.19 1.66
CA ASP A 231 3.17 -1.85 1.85
C ASP A 231 1.84 -1.97 2.58
N ASP A 232 1.80 -1.60 3.85
CA ASP A 232 0.64 -1.70 4.74
C ASP A 232 0.11 -0.32 5.14
N LEU A 233 0.27 0.67 4.26
CA LEU A 233 -0.12 2.06 4.45
C LEU A 233 -1.59 2.20 4.86
N TYR A 234 -2.48 1.41 4.27
CA TYR A 234 -3.91 1.49 4.49
C TYR A 234 -4.44 0.53 5.57
N GLY A 235 -3.58 -0.27 6.19
CA GLY A 235 -3.98 -1.26 7.19
C GLY A 235 -4.78 -0.71 8.36
N ASP A 236 -4.62 0.58 8.68
CA ASP A 236 -5.33 1.26 9.77
C ASP A 236 -6.67 1.89 9.36
N ILE A 237 -6.99 1.89 8.05
CA ILE A 237 -8.26 2.43 7.51
C ILE A 237 -9.24 1.27 7.31
N PHE A 238 -9.64 0.61 8.39
CA PHE A 238 -10.55 -0.53 8.36
C PHE A 238 -11.96 -0.17 8.87
N PHE A 239 -12.97 -0.85 8.34
CA PHE A 239 -14.38 -0.65 8.69
C PHE A 239 -14.90 -1.69 9.68
N GLY A 240 -14.10 -2.59 10.16
CA GLY A 240 -14.48 -3.64 11.09
C GLY A 240 -14.15 -3.32 12.55
N ASN A 241 -14.20 -4.35 13.39
CA ASN A 241 -13.89 -4.25 14.81
C ASN A 241 -12.39 -4.47 15.12
N SER A 242 -11.61 -4.90 14.14
CA SER A 242 -10.19 -5.19 14.29
C SER A 242 -9.42 -4.88 13.02
N ARG A 243 -8.20 -4.40 13.20
CA ARG A 243 -7.24 -4.20 12.13
C ARG A 243 -6.88 -5.55 11.47
N PRO A 244 -6.86 -5.65 10.13
CA PRO A 244 -6.33 -6.84 9.48
C PRO A 244 -4.83 -6.97 9.77
N LYS A 245 -4.37 -8.19 9.98
CA LYS A 245 -2.94 -8.43 10.20
C LYS A 245 -2.16 -8.21 8.91
N PRO A 246 -0.95 -7.63 8.97
CA PRO A 246 -0.04 -7.64 7.83
C PRO A 246 0.57 -9.04 7.61
N CYS A 247 1.17 -9.26 6.45
CA CYS A 247 2.01 -10.43 6.18
C CYS A 247 3.13 -10.59 7.20
N LYS A 248 3.69 -9.46 7.66
CA LYS A 248 4.72 -9.42 8.71
C LYS A 248 4.32 -10.16 9.99
N ALA A 249 3.03 -10.21 10.33
CA ALA A 249 2.53 -10.96 11.50
C ALA A 249 2.74 -12.48 11.40
N PHE A 250 2.98 -12.99 10.21
CA PHE A 250 3.20 -14.42 9.91
C PHE A 250 4.67 -14.74 9.61
N ASP A 251 5.52 -13.72 9.56
CA ASP A 251 6.95 -13.85 9.23
C ASP A 251 7.76 -14.35 10.43
N LYS A 252 8.23 -15.58 10.35
CA LYS A 252 9.11 -16.20 11.37
C LYS A 252 10.59 -16.18 10.98
N GLU A 253 10.86 -16.05 9.69
CA GLU A 253 12.21 -16.19 9.11
C GLU A 253 12.86 -14.83 8.81
N GLY A 254 12.14 -13.72 9.02
CA GLY A 254 12.67 -12.38 8.81
C GLY A 254 12.76 -11.95 7.34
N ILE A 255 11.95 -12.54 6.47
CA ILE A 255 11.94 -12.22 5.03
C ILE A 255 11.06 -11.04 4.67
N VAL A 256 10.17 -10.60 5.56
CA VAL A 256 9.22 -9.52 5.28
C VAL A 256 9.76 -8.18 5.78
N VAL A 257 9.95 -7.24 4.85
CA VAL A 257 10.16 -5.82 5.13
C VAL A 257 8.79 -5.15 5.11
N TRP A 258 8.32 -4.75 6.28
CA TRP A 258 7.01 -4.13 6.46
C TRP A 258 7.13 -2.61 6.48
N GLY A 259 6.37 -1.93 5.62
CA GLY A 259 6.27 -0.48 5.57
C GLY A 259 4.90 0.00 6.03
N CYS A 260 4.88 0.98 6.93
CA CYS A 260 3.67 1.67 7.40
C CYS A 260 3.93 3.17 7.56
N ILE A 261 2.93 3.91 7.97
CA ILE A 261 3.07 5.32 8.40
C ILE A 261 3.35 5.38 9.89
#